data_117666dfc18b5569d50101c0e5c47ec7
#
_entry.id   117666dfc18b5569d50101c0e5c47ec7
#
_cell.length_a   1.000
_cell.length_b   1.000
_cell.length_c   1.000
_cell.angle_alpha   90.00
_cell.angle_beta   90.00
_cell.angle_gamma   90.00
#
_symmetry.space_group_name_H-M   'P 1'
#
loop_
_entity.id
_entity.type
_entity.pdbx_description
1 polymer ?
#
loop_
_entity_poly.entity_id
_entity_poly.type
_entity_poly.pdbx_seq_one_letter_code
_entity_poly.pdbx_strand_id
1 'polypeptide(L)'
;MKVLVIGSGGREHALAWKSAQDTSVEQVFVAPGNAGTAMEEKISNVPLNIDKFDSVKDFCIKKDIKLVIIGPEQPLVNGLADYLQNNGINAFGPSKYAAQLEGSKTFSKNFFIKHGIPTAQYASFSNFYDAVDHLKKIDYPTVVKADGLASGKGVIICDDQTQAEKALKSMFKEKAFGRAGNRVVIEDFLEGEEASFIAVVSKDKVLPLVTSQDHKPVGEGDIGLNTGGMGAYSPAPIVTQELNKKIMDEVMYPTVNGLIEEGHPYLGFLYAGLMIKDNEVKVLEFNCRFGDPETQPIMIRLKSSLVQLCLSALKDELDSHTIDWTDKHSCGVVIASNGYPEAYESNKEVSIQDYDDSDVKLFHAGTKIQDDKVVTSGGRVFCATALGTDLKDAQKKAYNLVDKINFEGAFCRKDIGYKGIK
;
A
#
# COMPACT_ATOMS: atom_id res chain seq x y z
N MET A 1 -17.58 -11.29 -17.07
CA MET A 1 -17.95 -10.00 -16.42
C MET A 1 -16.92 -8.94 -16.68
N LYS A 2 -17.25 -7.64 -16.42
CA LYS A 2 -16.32 -6.52 -16.54
C LYS A 2 -15.96 -5.96 -15.17
N VAL A 3 -14.68 -5.63 -14.99
CA VAL A 3 -14.11 -5.11 -13.73
C VAL A 3 -13.50 -3.75 -14.00
N LEU A 4 -13.60 -2.83 -13.04
CA LEU A 4 -12.90 -1.55 -13.06
C LEU A 4 -11.92 -1.49 -11.88
N VAL A 5 -10.64 -1.21 -12.17
CA VAL A 5 -9.63 -0.92 -11.15
C VAL A 5 -9.33 0.58 -11.18
N ILE A 6 -9.48 1.24 -10.03
CA ILE A 6 -9.18 2.67 -9.89
C ILE A 6 -7.72 2.84 -9.48
N GLY A 7 -6.97 3.67 -10.22
CA GLY A 7 -5.59 4.05 -9.95
C GLY A 7 -4.65 3.83 -11.13
N SER A 8 -3.35 4.04 -10.92
CA SER A 8 -2.33 4.02 -11.98
C SER A 8 -0.96 3.48 -11.53
N GLY A 9 -0.82 3.07 -10.27
CA GLY A 9 0.44 2.59 -9.70
C GLY A 9 0.75 1.13 -10.00
N GLY A 10 1.86 0.65 -9.46
CA GLY A 10 2.25 -0.76 -9.54
C GLY A 10 1.26 -1.69 -8.86
N ARG A 11 0.68 -1.26 -7.77
CA ARG A 11 -0.43 -1.92 -7.08
C ARG A 11 -1.61 -2.14 -7.99
N GLU A 12 -2.08 -1.10 -8.66
CA GLU A 12 -3.23 -1.20 -9.56
C GLU A 12 -2.92 -2.05 -10.79
N HIS A 13 -1.71 -2.00 -11.31
CA HIS A 13 -1.28 -2.91 -12.37
C HIS A 13 -1.36 -4.37 -11.90
N ALA A 14 -0.85 -4.68 -10.70
CA ALA A 14 -0.89 -6.04 -10.17
C ALA A 14 -2.34 -6.52 -9.89
N LEU A 15 -3.20 -5.66 -9.35
CA LEU A 15 -4.62 -5.97 -9.14
C LEU A 15 -5.36 -6.21 -10.46
N ALA A 16 -5.11 -5.39 -11.48
CA ALA A 16 -5.71 -5.53 -12.81
C ALA A 16 -5.23 -6.79 -13.53
N TRP A 17 -3.91 -7.04 -13.53
CA TRP A 17 -3.30 -8.25 -14.08
C TRP A 17 -3.86 -9.52 -13.43
N LYS A 18 -3.98 -9.52 -12.10
CA LYS A 18 -4.56 -10.67 -11.39
C LYS A 18 -6.05 -10.86 -11.68
N SER A 19 -6.80 -9.77 -11.79
CA SER A 19 -8.22 -9.81 -12.16
C SER A 19 -8.44 -10.35 -13.58
N ALA A 20 -7.57 -10.01 -14.54
CA ALA A 20 -7.68 -10.46 -15.92
C ALA A 20 -7.42 -11.97 -16.11
N GLN A 21 -6.78 -12.62 -15.14
CA GLN A 21 -6.54 -14.08 -15.13
C GLN A 21 -7.79 -14.89 -14.81
N ASP A 22 -8.82 -14.29 -14.19
CA ASP A 22 -10.07 -14.97 -13.91
C ASP A 22 -10.82 -15.26 -15.21
N THR A 23 -11.21 -16.51 -15.42
CA THR A 23 -11.92 -16.94 -16.62
C THR A 23 -13.31 -16.32 -16.76
N SER A 24 -13.92 -15.90 -15.65
CA SER A 24 -15.20 -15.19 -15.63
C SER A 24 -15.08 -13.71 -16.04
N VAL A 25 -13.83 -13.18 -16.08
CA VAL A 25 -13.56 -11.80 -16.46
C VAL A 25 -13.31 -11.69 -17.97
N GLU A 26 -14.16 -10.96 -18.63
CA GLU A 26 -14.08 -10.64 -20.05
C GLU A 26 -13.13 -9.47 -20.31
N GLN A 27 -13.23 -8.45 -19.46
CA GLN A 27 -12.50 -7.19 -19.61
C GLN A 27 -12.22 -6.55 -18.27
N VAL A 28 -11.01 -6.04 -18.10
CA VAL A 28 -10.63 -5.15 -16.99
C VAL A 28 -10.40 -3.74 -17.53
N PHE A 29 -11.03 -2.75 -16.95
CA PHE A 29 -10.72 -1.35 -17.18
C PHE A 29 -9.86 -0.81 -16.03
N VAL A 30 -8.90 0.06 -16.34
CA VAL A 30 -8.06 0.71 -15.32
C VAL A 30 -8.14 2.22 -15.51
N ALA A 31 -8.42 2.94 -14.44
CA ALA A 31 -8.64 4.39 -14.50
C ALA A 31 -7.73 5.17 -13.51
N PRO A 32 -6.78 5.95 -14.02
CA PRO A 32 -6.44 6.17 -15.43
C PRO A 32 -5.53 5.09 -16.05
N GLY A 33 -4.90 4.22 -15.23
CA GLY A 33 -3.93 3.22 -15.66
C GLY A 33 -2.54 3.80 -15.96
N ASN A 34 -1.66 2.94 -16.48
CA ASN A 34 -0.28 3.29 -16.84
C ASN A 34 0.12 2.59 -18.17
N ALA A 35 1.39 2.69 -18.58
CA ALA A 35 1.84 2.05 -19.82
C ALA A 35 1.71 0.51 -19.74
N GLY A 36 2.02 -0.10 -18.59
CA GLY A 36 1.93 -1.55 -18.43
C GLY A 36 0.50 -2.07 -18.54
N THR A 37 -0.45 -1.42 -17.86
CA THR A 37 -1.88 -1.81 -17.95
C THR A 37 -2.45 -1.66 -19.36
N ALA A 38 -1.90 -0.74 -20.16
CA ALA A 38 -2.29 -0.58 -21.58
C ALA A 38 -1.79 -1.71 -22.49
N MET A 39 -0.75 -2.44 -22.08
CA MET A 39 -0.12 -3.52 -22.84
C MET A 39 -0.57 -4.92 -22.45
N GLU A 40 -1.35 -5.05 -21.37
CA GLU A 40 -1.85 -6.34 -20.89
C GLU A 40 -3.06 -6.82 -21.70
N GLU A 41 -3.13 -8.14 -21.93
CA GLU A 41 -4.35 -8.75 -22.49
C GLU A 41 -5.57 -8.53 -21.60
N LYS A 42 -6.74 -8.36 -22.18
CA LYS A 42 -8.03 -8.09 -21.53
C LYS A 42 -8.04 -6.83 -20.64
N ILE A 43 -6.99 -5.99 -20.67
CA ILE A 43 -6.95 -4.75 -19.88
C ILE A 43 -6.99 -3.54 -20.84
N SER A 44 -7.73 -2.51 -20.44
CA SER A 44 -7.80 -1.24 -21.17
C SER A 44 -7.79 -0.07 -20.21
N ASN A 45 -6.93 0.90 -20.49
CA ASN A 45 -6.91 2.16 -19.76
C ASN A 45 -8.10 3.04 -20.16
N VAL A 46 -8.66 3.76 -19.20
CA VAL A 46 -9.74 4.72 -19.43
C VAL A 46 -9.45 6.06 -18.76
N PRO A 47 -9.52 7.17 -19.51
CA PRO A 47 -9.18 8.49 -19.02
C PRO A 47 -10.32 9.08 -18.18
N LEU A 48 -10.65 8.42 -17.05
CA LEU A 48 -11.66 8.93 -16.13
C LEU A 48 -11.04 9.91 -15.14
N ASN A 49 -11.76 10.99 -14.88
CA ASN A 49 -11.47 11.83 -13.73
C ASN A 49 -12.10 11.16 -12.49
N ILE A 50 -11.27 10.47 -11.70
CA ILE A 50 -11.69 9.70 -10.51
C ILE A 50 -12.13 10.60 -9.34
N ASP A 51 -11.79 11.89 -9.35
CA ASP A 51 -12.26 12.86 -8.36
C ASP A 51 -13.70 13.31 -8.64
N LYS A 52 -14.19 13.08 -9.85
CA LYS A 52 -15.59 13.30 -10.25
C LYS A 52 -16.36 12.00 -10.15
N PHE A 53 -16.93 11.71 -9.01
CA PHE A 53 -17.61 10.46 -8.71
C PHE A 53 -18.74 10.12 -9.69
N ASP A 54 -19.48 11.13 -10.18
CA ASP A 54 -20.48 10.92 -11.24
C ASP A 54 -19.87 10.36 -12.52
N SER A 55 -18.67 10.80 -12.92
CA SER A 55 -17.99 10.27 -14.09
C SER A 55 -17.65 8.78 -13.94
N VAL A 56 -17.25 8.35 -12.73
CA VAL A 56 -16.98 6.95 -12.42
C VAL A 56 -18.27 6.14 -12.44
N LYS A 57 -19.32 6.62 -11.78
CA LYS A 57 -20.66 5.98 -11.76
C LYS A 57 -21.21 5.80 -13.18
N ASP A 58 -21.24 6.86 -13.98
CA ASP A 58 -21.78 6.84 -15.33
C ASP A 58 -21.01 5.87 -16.24
N PHE A 59 -19.68 5.81 -16.08
CA PHE A 59 -18.86 4.81 -16.76
C PHE A 59 -19.23 3.38 -16.33
N CYS A 60 -19.38 3.14 -15.02
CA CYS A 60 -19.79 1.82 -14.51
C CYS A 60 -21.12 1.36 -15.09
N ILE A 61 -22.11 2.24 -15.12
CA ILE A 61 -23.44 1.95 -15.69
C ILE A 61 -23.32 1.71 -17.20
N LYS A 62 -22.66 2.60 -17.93
CA LYS A 62 -22.51 2.51 -19.40
C LYS A 62 -21.78 1.26 -19.85
N LYS A 63 -20.78 0.81 -19.09
CA LYS A 63 -19.96 -0.37 -19.42
C LYS A 63 -20.45 -1.66 -18.78
N ASP A 64 -21.47 -1.61 -17.95
CA ASP A 64 -21.99 -2.75 -17.18
C ASP A 64 -20.89 -3.37 -16.29
N ILE A 65 -20.19 -2.51 -15.51
CA ILE A 65 -19.16 -2.93 -14.57
C ILE A 65 -19.80 -3.71 -13.43
N LYS A 66 -19.28 -4.90 -13.14
CA LYS A 66 -19.81 -5.78 -12.08
C LYS A 66 -19.04 -5.68 -10.77
N LEU A 67 -17.81 -5.16 -10.81
CA LEU A 67 -16.96 -4.95 -9.66
C LEU A 67 -16.04 -3.75 -9.89
N VAL A 68 -15.96 -2.86 -8.91
CA VAL A 68 -14.96 -1.79 -8.85
C VAL A 68 -13.99 -2.09 -7.71
N ILE A 69 -12.68 -2.15 -7.99
CA ILE A 69 -11.62 -2.28 -6.98
C ILE A 69 -10.91 -0.93 -6.88
N ILE A 70 -10.92 -0.33 -5.70
CA ILE A 70 -10.31 0.98 -5.47
C ILE A 70 -8.91 0.78 -4.92
N GLY A 71 -7.88 1.10 -5.72
CA GLY A 71 -6.48 0.90 -5.37
C GLY A 71 -5.93 1.98 -4.43
N PRO A 72 -5.99 3.28 -4.77
CA PRO A 72 -5.37 4.35 -3.98
C PRO A 72 -6.24 4.82 -2.81
N GLU A 73 -5.57 5.37 -1.80
CA GLU A 73 -6.18 5.85 -0.56
C GLU A 73 -7.06 7.10 -0.74
N GLN A 74 -6.65 8.03 -1.60
CA GLN A 74 -7.34 9.33 -1.72
C GLN A 74 -8.82 9.20 -2.13
N PRO A 75 -9.20 8.41 -3.14
CA PRO A 75 -10.62 8.18 -3.47
C PRO A 75 -11.41 7.52 -2.33
N LEU A 76 -10.79 6.63 -1.54
CA LEU A 76 -11.42 5.99 -0.39
C LEU A 76 -11.71 7.00 0.72
N VAL A 77 -10.71 7.80 1.09
CA VAL A 77 -10.87 8.88 2.09
C VAL A 77 -11.89 9.93 1.64
N ASN A 78 -11.99 10.16 0.35
CA ASN A 78 -12.99 11.08 -0.21
C ASN A 78 -14.41 10.47 -0.25
N GLY A 79 -14.55 9.12 -0.12
CA GLY A 79 -15.85 8.43 -0.05
C GLY A 79 -16.36 7.87 -1.38
N LEU A 80 -15.45 7.58 -2.32
CA LEU A 80 -15.86 6.99 -3.61
C LEU A 80 -16.57 5.63 -3.43
N ALA A 81 -16.12 4.80 -2.47
CA ALA A 81 -16.75 3.51 -2.20
C ALA A 81 -18.21 3.68 -1.77
N ASP A 82 -18.47 4.55 -0.77
CA ASP A 82 -19.85 4.84 -0.32
C ASP A 82 -20.71 5.38 -1.46
N TYR A 83 -20.15 6.29 -2.26
CA TYR A 83 -20.88 6.89 -3.34
C TYR A 83 -21.32 5.86 -4.39
N LEU A 84 -20.44 4.95 -4.78
CA LEU A 84 -20.72 3.90 -5.76
C LEU A 84 -21.72 2.88 -5.20
N GLN A 85 -21.52 2.42 -3.96
CA GLN A 85 -22.39 1.46 -3.29
C GLN A 85 -23.81 2.03 -3.13
N ASN A 86 -23.96 3.29 -2.73
CA ASN A 86 -25.26 3.97 -2.63
C ASN A 86 -25.97 4.13 -3.99
N ASN A 87 -25.24 4.00 -5.10
CA ASN A 87 -25.79 3.99 -6.46
C ASN A 87 -25.92 2.56 -7.04
N GLY A 88 -25.86 1.51 -6.21
CA GLY A 88 -26.05 0.12 -6.60
C GLY A 88 -24.89 -0.51 -7.37
N ILE A 89 -23.67 0.09 -7.28
CA ILE A 89 -22.46 -0.41 -7.92
C ILE A 89 -21.61 -1.14 -6.88
N ASN A 90 -21.22 -2.38 -7.17
CA ASN A 90 -20.35 -3.17 -6.32
C ASN A 90 -18.95 -2.55 -6.28
N ALA A 91 -18.67 -1.75 -5.27
CA ALA A 91 -17.35 -1.14 -5.04
C ALA A 91 -16.69 -1.81 -3.84
N PHE A 92 -15.52 -2.40 -4.07
CA PHE A 92 -14.70 -3.02 -3.03
C PHE A 92 -13.72 -2.00 -2.46
N GLY A 93 -13.99 -1.58 -1.27
CA GLY A 93 -13.25 -0.57 -0.51
C GLY A 93 -14.05 -0.11 0.70
N PRO A 94 -13.37 0.38 1.78
CA PRO A 94 -14.02 0.82 2.99
C PRO A 94 -14.82 2.11 2.79
N SER A 95 -15.74 2.35 3.73
CA SER A 95 -16.47 3.61 3.82
C SER A 95 -15.52 4.78 4.10
N LYS A 96 -15.97 5.98 3.77
CA LYS A 96 -15.24 7.22 4.09
C LYS A 96 -14.87 7.33 5.57
N TYR A 97 -15.74 6.84 6.46
CA TYR A 97 -15.46 6.81 7.89
C TYR A 97 -14.31 5.86 8.21
N ALA A 98 -14.41 4.61 7.79
CA ALA A 98 -13.39 3.59 8.05
C ALA A 98 -12.05 3.93 7.38
N ALA A 99 -12.06 4.60 6.22
CA ALA A 99 -10.87 5.08 5.54
C ALA A 99 -10.09 6.14 6.34
N GLN A 100 -10.66 6.74 7.38
CA GLN A 100 -9.92 7.63 8.27
C GLN A 100 -8.82 6.91 9.07
N LEU A 101 -8.87 5.58 9.19
CA LEU A 101 -7.75 4.81 9.76
C LEU A 101 -6.43 5.05 9.01
N GLU A 102 -6.46 5.40 7.73
CA GLU A 102 -5.30 5.86 6.95
C GLU A 102 -5.30 7.38 6.78
N GLY A 103 -6.48 7.97 6.59
CA GLY A 103 -6.65 9.38 6.24
C GLY A 103 -6.29 10.37 7.35
N SER A 104 -6.32 9.96 8.62
CA SER A 104 -5.96 10.78 9.79
C SER A 104 -5.26 9.96 10.86
N LYS A 105 -4.00 10.28 11.10
CA LYS A 105 -3.20 9.62 12.15
C LYS A 105 -3.75 9.89 13.56
N THR A 106 -4.26 11.09 13.78
CA THR A 106 -4.92 11.44 15.05
C THR A 106 -6.20 10.61 15.26
N PHE A 107 -7.00 10.42 14.21
CA PHE A 107 -8.17 9.54 14.28
C PHE A 107 -7.74 8.10 14.62
N SER A 108 -6.77 7.56 13.89
CA SER A 108 -6.25 6.20 14.12
C SER A 108 -5.75 6.02 15.54
N LYS A 109 -4.95 6.94 16.05
CA LYS A 109 -4.39 6.85 17.40
C LYS A 109 -5.46 6.92 18.47
N ASN A 110 -6.45 7.81 18.34
CA ASN A 110 -7.60 7.87 19.26
C ASN A 110 -8.43 6.57 19.21
N PHE A 111 -8.62 6.03 18.00
CA PHE A 111 -9.31 4.76 17.79
C PHE A 111 -8.55 3.60 18.44
N PHE A 112 -7.22 3.55 18.33
CA PHE A 112 -6.40 2.50 18.95
C PHE A 112 -6.54 2.49 20.47
N ILE A 113 -6.46 3.68 21.10
CA ILE A 113 -6.65 3.78 22.57
C ILE A 113 -8.05 3.33 22.98
N LYS A 114 -9.07 3.81 22.25
CA LYS A 114 -10.47 3.51 22.57
C LYS A 114 -10.78 2.01 22.52
N HIS A 115 -10.19 1.30 21.56
CA HIS A 115 -10.44 -0.12 21.31
C HIS A 115 -9.31 -1.04 21.77
N GLY A 116 -8.35 -0.54 22.56
CA GLY A 116 -7.28 -1.34 23.17
C GLY A 116 -6.27 -1.92 22.19
N ILE A 117 -6.09 -1.30 21.02
CA ILE A 117 -5.15 -1.76 19.99
C ILE A 117 -3.73 -1.31 20.35
N PRO A 118 -2.74 -2.23 20.43
CA PRO A 118 -1.39 -1.90 20.86
C PRO A 118 -0.68 -0.97 19.83
N THR A 119 -0.17 0.16 20.31
CA THR A 119 0.56 1.15 19.51
C THR A 119 1.53 1.94 20.37
N ALA A 120 2.39 2.78 19.77
CA ALA A 120 3.25 3.70 20.49
C ALA A 120 2.44 4.74 21.29
N GLN A 121 2.95 5.19 22.42
CA GLN A 121 2.41 6.37 23.09
C GLN A 121 2.55 7.58 22.17
N TYR A 122 1.59 8.50 22.25
CA TYR A 122 1.57 9.63 21.34
C TYR A 122 0.89 10.85 21.97
N ALA A 123 1.17 12.00 21.37
CA ALA A 123 0.43 13.25 21.57
C ALA A 123 0.17 13.91 20.21
N SER A 124 -0.98 14.58 20.07
CA SER A 124 -1.35 15.27 18.84
C SER A 124 -1.48 16.78 19.06
N PHE A 125 -0.99 17.57 18.11
CA PHE A 125 -0.93 19.02 18.22
C PHE A 125 -1.43 19.70 16.94
N SER A 126 -2.22 20.76 17.11
CA SER A 126 -2.61 21.69 16.04
C SER A 126 -1.92 23.05 16.15
N ASN A 127 -1.06 23.22 17.16
CA ASN A 127 -0.31 24.44 17.43
C ASN A 127 1.19 24.11 17.52
N PHE A 128 2.01 24.90 16.82
CA PHE A 128 3.46 24.72 16.78
C PHE A 128 4.11 24.85 18.17
N TYR A 129 3.71 25.86 18.94
CA TYR A 129 4.36 26.16 20.23
C TYR A 129 4.05 25.08 21.28
N ASP A 130 2.81 24.56 21.30
CA ASP A 130 2.42 23.47 22.20
C ASP A 130 3.19 22.19 21.85
N ALA A 131 3.39 21.92 20.55
CA ALA A 131 4.20 20.78 20.10
C ALA A 131 5.67 20.93 20.53
N VAL A 132 6.25 22.12 20.38
CA VAL A 132 7.65 22.39 20.83
C VAL A 132 7.79 22.27 22.35
N ASP A 133 6.80 22.72 23.12
CA ASP A 133 6.82 22.59 24.58
C ASP A 133 6.69 21.11 25.02
N HIS A 134 6.02 20.28 24.25
CA HIS A 134 5.98 18.83 24.48
C HIS A 134 7.33 18.17 24.22
N LEU A 135 8.06 18.56 23.14
CA LEU A 135 9.39 18.02 22.81
C LEU A 135 10.42 18.16 23.93
N LYS A 136 10.24 19.14 24.82
CA LYS A 136 11.14 19.36 25.97
C LYS A 136 10.96 18.32 27.08
N LYS A 137 9.92 17.48 27.02
CA LYS A 137 9.46 16.61 28.11
C LYS A 137 9.47 15.12 27.74
N ILE A 138 9.90 14.79 26.52
CA ILE A 138 9.92 13.43 26.01
C ILE A 138 11.35 12.93 25.81
N ASP A 139 11.51 11.62 25.72
CA ASP A 139 12.75 10.96 25.39
C ASP A 139 12.97 10.90 23.87
N TYR A 140 14.22 10.65 23.46
CA TYR A 140 14.63 10.51 22.07
C TYR A 140 15.28 9.14 21.83
N PRO A 141 15.18 8.55 20.60
CA PRO A 141 14.52 9.13 19.43
C PRO A 141 13.00 9.21 19.54
N THR A 142 12.38 10.14 18.82
CA THR A 142 10.93 10.29 18.69
C THR A 142 10.50 10.34 17.23
N VAL A 143 9.22 10.13 16.93
CA VAL A 143 8.70 10.18 15.56
C VAL A 143 7.68 11.30 15.42
N VAL A 144 7.94 12.23 14.51
CA VAL A 144 7.02 13.33 14.16
C VAL A 144 6.31 12.99 12.85
N LYS A 145 4.98 12.96 12.90
CA LYS A 145 4.13 12.57 11.74
C LYS A 145 3.15 13.69 11.38
N ALA A 146 3.06 14.03 10.10
CA ALA A 146 1.93 14.84 9.58
C ALA A 146 0.63 14.02 9.67
N ASP A 147 -0.48 14.64 10.09
CA ASP A 147 -1.73 13.91 10.40
C ASP A 147 -2.44 13.33 9.18
N GLY A 148 -2.42 14.00 8.03
CA GLY A 148 -3.12 13.57 6.82
C GLY A 148 -2.29 12.66 5.91
N LEU A 149 -2.84 12.39 4.71
CA LEU A 149 -2.15 11.66 3.66
C LEU A 149 -0.91 12.42 3.18
N ALA A 150 0.25 11.80 3.27
CA ALA A 150 1.55 12.39 2.89
C ALA A 150 2.44 11.41 2.10
N SER A 151 1.87 10.35 1.52
CA SER A 151 2.55 9.37 0.66
C SER A 151 3.84 8.80 1.31
N GLY A 152 3.79 8.49 2.61
CA GLY A 152 4.94 7.97 3.38
C GLY A 152 6.01 9.01 3.76
N LYS A 153 5.97 10.21 3.16
CA LYS A 153 7.00 11.26 3.37
C LYS A 153 6.76 12.12 4.61
N GLY A 154 5.57 12.05 5.20
CA GLY A 154 5.18 12.82 6.38
C GLY A 154 5.59 12.19 7.71
N VAL A 155 6.48 11.20 7.72
CA VAL A 155 6.99 10.50 8.91
C VAL A 155 8.48 10.78 9.04
N ILE A 156 8.89 11.43 10.12
CA ILE A 156 10.27 11.87 10.36
C ILE A 156 10.71 11.32 11.72
N ILE A 157 11.72 10.46 11.72
CA ILE A 157 12.40 9.99 12.93
C ILE A 157 13.39 11.08 13.35
N CYS A 158 13.38 11.45 14.61
CA CYS A 158 14.18 12.54 15.15
C CYS A 158 15.01 12.02 16.33
N ASP A 159 16.33 12.05 16.19
CA ASP A 159 17.26 11.54 17.20
C ASP A 159 17.45 12.52 18.37
N ASP A 160 17.06 13.79 18.18
CA ASP A 160 17.15 14.85 19.18
C ASP A 160 16.06 15.92 19.02
N GLN A 161 15.97 16.81 19.99
CA GLN A 161 15.02 17.92 20.02
C GLN A 161 15.19 18.85 18.81
N THR A 162 16.42 19.11 18.36
CA THR A 162 16.71 20.04 17.26
C THR A 162 16.12 19.52 15.94
N GLN A 163 16.30 18.22 15.67
CA GLN A 163 15.70 17.55 14.49
C GLN A 163 14.18 17.58 14.58
N ALA A 164 13.61 17.30 15.76
CA ALA A 164 12.16 17.30 15.96
C ALA A 164 11.55 18.71 15.78
N GLU A 165 12.18 19.75 16.30
CA GLU A 165 11.75 21.15 16.08
C GLU A 165 11.83 21.55 14.60
N LYS A 166 12.86 21.09 13.87
CA LYS A 166 12.99 21.30 12.42
C LYS A 166 11.87 20.62 11.67
N ALA A 167 11.53 19.36 12.04
CA ALA A 167 10.40 18.65 11.46
C ALA A 167 9.07 19.37 11.70
N LEU A 168 8.81 19.81 12.93
CA LEU A 168 7.62 20.60 13.24
C LEU A 168 7.56 21.92 12.44
N LYS A 169 8.69 22.61 12.30
CA LYS A 169 8.78 23.84 11.50
C LYS A 169 8.42 23.61 10.04
N SER A 170 8.97 22.54 9.45
CA SER A 170 8.65 22.15 8.08
C SER A 170 7.14 21.86 7.90
N MET A 171 6.51 21.17 8.84
CA MET A 171 5.08 20.85 8.78
C MET A 171 4.19 22.07 9.00
N PHE A 172 4.37 22.79 10.11
CA PHE A 172 3.47 23.88 10.50
C PHE A 172 3.72 25.21 9.79
N LYS A 173 5.01 25.58 9.60
CA LYS A 173 5.41 26.90 9.11
C LYS A 173 5.65 26.92 7.61
N GLU A 174 6.40 25.94 7.10
CA GLU A 174 6.78 25.85 5.69
C GLU A 174 5.72 25.14 4.85
N LYS A 175 4.73 24.50 5.51
CA LYS A 175 3.60 23.78 4.89
C LYS A 175 4.05 22.73 3.85
N ALA A 176 5.19 22.06 4.10
CA ALA A 176 5.76 21.06 3.21
C ALA A 176 4.78 19.92 2.85
N PHE A 177 3.79 19.67 3.72
CA PHE A 177 2.76 18.64 3.52
C PHE A 177 1.34 19.23 3.30
N GLY A 178 1.26 20.51 2.93
CA GLY A 178 -0.03 21.18 2.69
C GLY A 178 -0.98 21.09 3.89
N ARG A 179 -2.23 20.66 3.66
CA ARG A 179 -3.24 20.50 4.73
C ARG A 179 -2.90 19.40 5.73
N ALA A 180 -2.17 18.36 5.31
CA ALA A 180 -1.78 17.25 6.19
C ALA A 180 -0.88 17.73 7.35
N GLY A 181 -0.07 18.79 7.15
CA GLY A 181 0.79 19.38 8.15
C GLY A 181 0.09 20.36 9.12
N ASN A 182 -1.22 20.60 8.99
CA ASN A 182 -1.94 21.49 9.91
C ASN A 182 -2.11 20.88 11.32
N ARG A 183 -1.94 19.58 11.45
CA ARG A 183 -1.88 18.83 12.71
C ARG A 183 -0.74 17.85 12.63
N VAL A 184 -0.09 17.60 13.75
CA VAL A 184 0.99 16.62 13.85
C VAL A 184 0.71 15.63 14.97
N VAL A 185 1.25 14.43 14.83
CA VAL A 185 1.34 13.41 15.87
C VAL A 185 2.81 13.25 16.22
N ILE A 186 3.14 13.31 17.50
CA ILE A 186 4.47 12.99 18.05
C ILE A 186 4.29 11.69 18.81
N GLU A 187 5.11 10.69 18.53
CA GLU A 187 5.00 9.38 19.16
C GLU A 187 6.37 8.79 19.52
N ASP A 188 6.37 7.89 20.49
CA ASP A 188 7.57 7.15 20.86
C ASP A 188 8.10 6.37 19.67
N PHE A 189 9.44 6.35 19.55
CA PHE A 189 10.11 5.51 18.59
C PHE A 189 9.96 4.03 19.01
N LEU A 190 9.51 3.19 18.10
CA LEU A 190 9.40 1.75 18.30
C LEU A 190 10.59 1.06 17.68
N GLU A 191 11.29 0.25 18.47
CA GLU A 191 12.34 -0.64 17.99
C GLU A 191 11.74 -1.98 17.55
N GLY A 192 12.36 -2.62 16.55
CA GLY A 192 11.94 -3.93 16.07
C GLY A 192 12.12 -4.10 14.58
N GLU A 193 11.44 -5.09 14.02
CA GLU A 193 11.30 -5.29 12.58
C GLU A 193 9.90 -4.93 12.12
N GLU A 194 9.81 -4.20 11.02
CA GLU A 194 8.52 -3.89 10.41
C GLU A 194 8.00 -5.09 9.62
N ALA A 195 6.68 -5.34 9.69
CA ALA A 195 5.98 -6.32 8.89
C ALA A 195 4.65 -5.77 8.39
N SER A 196 4.24 -6.24 7.21
CA SER A 196 2.98 -5.89 6.56
C SER A 196 2.00 -7.05 6.74
N PHE A 197 0.92 -6.83 7.49
CA PHE A 197 -0.15 -7.78 7.67
C PHE A 197 -1.41 -7.29 6.98
N ILE A 198 -1.83 -8.01 5.94
CA ILE A 198 -2.96 -7.60 5.09
C ILE A 198 -4.06 -8.65 5.18
N ALA A 199 -5.29 -8.19 5.33
CA ALA A 199 -6.47 -9.04 5.31
C ALA A 199 -7.55 -8.50 4.37
N VAL A 200 -8.41 -9.39 3.90
CA VAL A 200 -9.70 -9.03 3.34
C VAL A 200 -10.71 -9.02 4.48
N VAL A 201 -11.46 -7.94 4.59
CA VAL A 201 -12.45 -7.75 5.65
C VAL A 201 -13.83 -7.55 5.03
N SER A 202 -14.82 -8.18 5.65
CA SER A 202 -16.24 -7.96 5.37
C SER A 202 -17.01 -8.01 6.69
N LYS A 203 -17.44 -6.85 7.16
CA LYS A 203 -18.09 -6.69 8.47
C LYS A 203 -17.21 -7.26 9.60
N ASP A 204 -17.66 -8.32 10.28
CA ASP A 204 -16.97 -9.03 11.37
C ASP A 204 -15.99 -10.11 10.89
N LYS A 205 -15.97 -10.42 9.59
CA LYS A 205 -15.14 -11.46 9.00
C LYS A 205 -13.82 -10.91 8.54
N VAL A 206 -12.73 -11.52 8.99
CA VAL A 206 -11.36 -11.14 8.66
C VAL A 206 -10.63 -12.34 8.09
N LEU A 207 -10.27 -12.28 6.81
CA LEU A 207 -9.54 -13.33 6.10
C LEU A 207 -8.11 -12.84 5.84
N PRO A 208 -7.10 -13.30 6.62
CA PRO A 208 -5.72 -12.88 6.44
C PRO A 208 -5.15 -13.41 5.11
N LEU A 209 -4.37 -12.58 4.46
CA LEU A 209 -3.58 -12.92 3.29
C LEU A 209 -2.18 -13.40 3.70
N VAL A 210 -1.36 -13.82 2.73
CA VAL A 210 0.05 -14.11 3.01
C VAL A 210 0.76 -12.84 3.47
N THR A 211 1.66 -13.00 4.43
CA THR A 211 2.43 -11.89 5.01
C THR A 211 3.46 -11.35 4.03
N SER A 212 3.86 -10.10 4.22
CA SER A 212 4.88 -9.43 3.42
C SER A 212 5.76 -8.56 4.31
N GLN A 213 6.92 -8.23 3.84
CA GLN A 213 7.83 -7.29 4.49
C GLN A 213 8.39 -6.31 3.46
N ASP A 214 8.24 -5.02 3.74
CA ASP A 214 8.62 -3.90 2.88
C ASP A 214 9.99 -3.32 3.30
N HIS A 215 10.64 -2.60 2.39
CA HIS A 215 11.88 -1.85 2.60
C HIS A 215 11.60 -0.37 2.34
N LYS A 216 11.23 0.39 3.38
CA LYS A 216 10.80 1.79 3.27
C LYS A 216 11.91 2.80 3.01
N PRO A 217 13.11 2.71 3.64
CA PRO A 217 14.18 3.66 3.37
C PRO A 217 14.74 3.53 1.95
N VAL A 218 15.17 4.66 1.37
CA VAL A 218 15.66 4.72 -0.01
C VAL A 218 17.00 4.02 -0.22
N GLY A 219 17.84 3.99 0.81
CA GLY A 219 19.21 3.43 0.76
C GLY A 219 19.31 2.01 1.28
N GLU A 220 20.37 1.31 0.85
CA GLU A 220 20.72 -0.02 1.34
C GLU A 220 20.97 -0.01 2.85
N GLY A 221 20.71 -1.12 3.55
CA GLY A 221 20.83 -1.20 5.00
C GLY A 221 19.79 -0.36 5.76
N ASP A 222 18.68 -0.03 5.12
CA ASP A 222 17.59 0.77 5.68
C ASP A 222 18.02 2.17 6.15
N ILE A 223 18.85 2.85 5.37
CA ILE A 223 19.29 4.22 5.63
C ILE A 223 18.66 5.24 4.68
N GLY A 224 18.65 6.51 5.10
CA GLY A 224 18.15 7.63 4.30
C GLY A 224 16.65 7.89 4.49
N LEU A 225 16.07 8.63 3.56
CA LEU A 225 14.67 9.07 3.64
C LEU A 225 13.71 7.91 3.46
N ASN A 226 12.60 7.95 4.19
CA ASN A 226 11.48 7.06 3.96
C ASN A 226 10.82 7.33 2.61
N THR A 227 10.38 6.26 1.97
CA THR A 227 9.75 6.26 0.64
C THR A 227 8.37 5.59 0.73
N GLY A 228 7.72 5.42 -0.40
CA GLY A 228 6.54 4.54 -0.52
C GLY A 228 6.86 3.04 -0.49
N GLY A 229 8.15 2.67 -0.36
CA GLY A 229 8.67 1.30 -0.44
C GLY A 229 9.57 1.10 -1.65
N MET A 230 10.76 0.55 -1.42
CA MET A 230 11.76 0.24 -2.45
C MET A 230 11.76 -1.21 -2.88
N GLY A 231 10.89 -2.01 -2.29
CA GLY A 231 10.69 -3.41 -2.60
C GLY A 231 10.10 -4.17 -1.42
N ALA A 232 9.50 -5.31 -1.71
CA ALA A 232 8.89 -6.16 -0.70
C ALA A 232 9.04 -7.64 -1.07
N TYR A 233 8.88 -8.51 -0.11
CA TYR A 233 8.89 -9.95 -0.32
C TYR A 233 7.80 -10.66 0.49
N SER A 234 7.44 -11.86 0.08
CA SER A 234 6.42 -12.68 0.72
C SER A 234 6.80 -14.19 0.63
N PRO A 235 6.61 -14.97 1.70
CA PRO A 235 6.10 -14.57 3.01
C PRO A 235 7.14 -13.80 3.84
N ALA A 236 6.70 -13.13 4.91
CA ALA A 236 7.57 -12.51 5.91
C ALA A 236 7.92 -13.54 7.01
N PRO A 237 9.18 -14.01 7.13
CA PRO A 237 9.52 -15.07 8.10
C PRO A 237 9.35 -14.64 9.56
N ILE A 238 9.42 -13.34 9.83
CA ILE A 238 9.22 -12.80 11.18
C ILE A 238 7.80 -13.06 11.70
N VAL A 239 6.80 -13.15 10.82
CA VAL A 239 5.41 -13.43 11.22
C VAL A 239 5.22 -14.95 11.30
N THR A 240 5.55 -15.49 12.47
CA THR A 240 5.32 -16.92 12.79
C THR A 240 3.81 -17.21 12.90
N GLN A 241 3.45 -18.48 12.98
CA GLN A 241 2.04 -18.89 13.18
C GLN A 241 1.47 -18.34 14.51
N GLU A 242 2.29 -18.30 15.56
CA GLU A 242 1.92 -17.74 16.86
C GLU A 242 1.68 -16.23 16.76
N LEU A 243 2.60 -15.50 16.13
CA LEU A 243 2.45 -14.06 15.87
C LEU A 243 1.26 -13.76 14.97
N ASN A 244 0.98 -14.59 13.96
CA ASN A 244 -0.21 -14.43 13.12
C ASN A 244 -1.48 -14.45 13.99
N LYS A 245 -1.59 -15.45 14.89
CA LYS A 245 -2.73 -15.52 15.82
C LYS A 245 -2.80 -14.27 16.72
N LYS A 246 -1.67 -13.85 17.30
CA LYS A 246 -1.59 -12.65 18.16
C LYS A 246 -2.03 -11.39 17.40
N ILE A 247 -1.57 -11.21 16.15
CA ILE A 247 -1.97 -10.08 15.30
C ILE A 247 -3.48 -10.10 15.05
N MET A 248 -4.04 -11.26 14.77
CA MET A 248 -5.49 -11.39 14.60
C MET A 248 -6.24 -11.00 15.88
N ASP A 249 -5.83 -11.54 17.04
CA ASP A 249 -6.52 -11.38 18.31
C ASP A 249 -6.35 -9.95 18.90
N GLU A 250 -5.17 -9.35 18.78
CA GLU A 250 -4.86 -8.07 19.44
C GLU A 250 -4.98 -6.85 18.51
N VAL A 251 -4.95 -7.06 17.19
CA VAL A 251 -4.95 -5.96 16.21
C VAL A 251 -6.15 -6.02 15.29
N MET A 252 -6.31 -7.11 14.53
CA MET A 252 -7.28 -7.14 13.43
C MET A 252 -8.73 -7.22 13.95
N TYR A 253 -9.04 -8.16 14.83
CA TYR A 253 -10.39 -8.27 15.40
C TYR A 253 -10.78 -7.05 16.24
N PRO A 254 -9.94 -6.49 17.14
CA PRO A 254 -10.28 -5.25 17.84
C PRO A 254 -10.54 -4.07 16.90
N THR A 255 -9.79 -3.97 15.79
CA THR A 255 -10.02 -2.91 14.80
C THR A 255 -11.36 -3.06 14.11
N VAL A 256 -11.66 -4.27 13.64
CA VAL A 256 -12.90 -4.54 12.89
C VAL A 256 -14.12 -4.41 13.80
N ASN A 257 -14.06 -4.99 15.01
CA ASN A 257 -15.14 -4.89 16.00
C ASN A 257 -15.35 -3.45 16.46
N GLY A 258 -14.27 -2.68 16.67
CA GLY A 258 -14.37 -1.27 17.01
C GLY A 258 -15.09 -0.44 15.97
N LEU A 259 -14.82 -0.69 14.68
CA LEU A 259 -15.54 -0.03 13.59
C LEU A 259 -17.03 -0.42 13.56
N ILE A 260 -17.37 -1.68 13.85
CA ILE A 260 -18.75 -2.15 13.96
C ILE A 260 -19.46 -1.45 15.12
N GLU A 261 -18.83 -1.38 16.29
CA GLU A 261 -19.37 -0.68 17.48
C GLU A 261 -19.63 0.81 17.20
N GLU A 262 -18.80 1.44 16.34
CA GLU A 262 -19.00 2.82 15.90
C GLU A 262 -20.03 2.96 14.77
N GLY A 263 -20.64 1.86 14.31
CA GLY A 263 -21.67 1.85 13.26
C GLY A 263 -21.12 1.91 11.83
N HIS A 264 -19.84 1.64 11.66
CA HIS A 264 -19.13 1.74 10.37
C HIS A 264 -18.36 0.46 10.02
N PRO A 265 -19.04 -0.68 9.76
CA PRO A 265 -18.40 -1.95 9.44
C PRO A 265 -17.44 -1.80 8.26
N TYR A 266 -16.31 -2.49 8.33
CA TYR A 266 -15.28 -2.44 7.29
C TYR A 266 -15.62 -3.37 6.14
N LEU A 267 -15.33 -2.92 4.91
CA LEU A 267 -15.33 -3.74 3.70
C LEU A 267 -14.12 -3.37 2.86
N GLY A 268 -13.23 -4.31 2.57
CA GLY A 268 -12.08 -4.03 1.73
C GLY A 268 -10.80 -4.70 2.19
N PHE A 269 -9.66 -4.28 1.62
CA PHE A 269 -8.35 -4.64 2.13
C PHE A 269 -8.01 -3.77 3.34
N LEU A 270 -7.65 -4.41 4.44
CA LEU A 270 -7.13 -3.74 5.62
C LEU A 270 -5.67 -4.16 5.82
N TYR A 271 -4.76 -3.21 5.73
CA TYR A 271 -3.34 -3.41 5.93
C TYR A 271 -2.92 -2.80 7.25
N ALA A 272 -2.37 -3.62 8.14
CA ALA A 272 -1.71 -3.20 9.37
C ALA A 272 -0.19 -3.19 9.16
N GLY A 273 0.42 -2.01 9.26
CA GLY A 273 1.87 -1.85 9.39
C GLY A 273 2.26 -2.06 10.85
N LEU A 274 3.07 -3.07 11.08
CA LEU A 274 3.39 -3.57 12.42
C LEU A 274 4.86 -3.40 12.73
N MET A 275 5.18 -3.05 13.99
CA MET A 275 6.50 -3.20 14.57
C MET A 275 6.49 -4.43 15.47
N ILE A 276 7.42 -5.35 15.24
CA ILE A 276 7.55 -6.63 15.96
C ILE A 276 8.89 -6.65 16.69
N LYS A 277 8.83 -6.85 18.01
CA LYS A 277 10.02 -7.03 18.85
C LYS A 277 9.69 -8.02 19.97
N ASP A 278 10.52 -9.04 20.18
CA ASP A 278 10.40 -10.01 21.27
C ASP A 278 9.00 -10.66 21.38
N ASN A 279 8.41 -11.05 20.25
CA ASN A 279 7.02 -11.53 20.13
C ASN A 279 5.93 -10.53 20.52
N GLU A 280 6.28 -9.26 20.76
CA GLU A 280 5.31 -8.18 20.95
C GLU A 280 5.02 -7.48 19.61
N VAL A 281 3.76 -7.10 19.46
CA VAL A 281 3.25 -6.45 18.24
C VAL A 281 2.71 -5.07 18.60
N LYS A 282 3.13 -4.04 17.86
CA LYS A 282 2.55 -2.70 17.94
C LYS A 282 2.21 -2.18 16.56
N VAL A 283 1.04 -1.54 16.43
CA VAL A 283 0.61 -0.94 15.18
C VAL A 283 1.33 0.39 14.96
N LEU A 284 2.01 0.51 13.82
CA LEU A 284 2.60 1.75 13.32
C LEU A 284 1.55 2.62 12.64
N GLU A 285 0.77 2.00 11.74
CA GLU A 285 -0.29 2.63 10.97
C GLU A 285 -1.23 1.57 10.38
N PHE A 286 -2.43 1.99 9.99
CA PHE A 286 -3.27 1.23 9.07
C PHE A 286 -3.26 1.89 7.68
N ASN A 287 -3.37 1.05 6.65
CA ASN A 287 -3.74 1.48 5.32
C ASN A 287 -5.07 0.82 4.95
N CYS A 288 -6.00 1.61 4.45
CA CYS A 288 -7.37 1.15 4.11
C CYS A 288 -7.47 0.56 2.70
N ARG A 289 -6.38 0.04 2.20
CA ARG A 289 -6.18 -0.51 0.85
C ARG A 289 -4.97 -1.45 0.85
N PHE A 290 -4.73 -2.10 -0.27
CA PHE A 290 -3.52 -2.90 -0.43
C PHE A 290 -2.25 -2.03 -0.40
N GLY A 291 -1.13 -2.59 0.08
CA GLY A 291 0.17 -1.92 0.08
C GLY A 291 0.80 -1.79 -1.32
N ASP A 292 1.71 -0.87 -1.49
CA ASP A 292 2.54 -0.73 -2.68
C ASP A 292 3.98 -0.40 -2.24
N PRO A 293 4.92 -1.39 -2.30
CA PRO A 293 4.98 -2.47 -3.29
C PRO A 293 4.59 -3.88 -2.80
N GLU A 294 3.84 -4.07 -1.74
CA GLU A 294 3.48 -5.40 -1.23
C GLU A 294 2.53 -6.16 -2.16
N THR A 295 1.66 -5.44 -2.88
CA THR A 295 0.66 -6.06 -3.77
C THR A 295 1.31 -6.95 -4.82
N GLN A 296 2.40 -6.49 -5.43
CA GLN A 296 3.06 -7.18 -6.53
C GLN A 296 3.57 -8.57 -6.11
N PRO A 297 4.40 -8.70 -5.07
CA PRO A 297 4.84 -10.02 -4.61
C PRO A 297 3.73 -10.89 -4.00
N ILE A 298 2.65 -10.32 -3.50
CA ILE A 298 1.50 -11.08 -2.99
C ILE A 298 0.64 -11.59 -4.17
N MET A 299 0.35 -10.76 -5.16
CA MET A 299 -0.51 -11.15 -6.29
C MET A 299 0.10 -12.21 -7.19
N ILE A 300 1.41 -12.23 -7.38
CA ILE A 300 2.08 -13.29 -8.16
C ILE A 300 2.02 -14.65 -7.46
N ARG A 301 1.86 -14.67 -6.13
CA ARG A 301 1.68 -15.88 -5.33
C ARG A 301 0.24 -16.39 -5.30
N LEU A 302 -0.73 -15.53 -5.54
CA LEU A 302 -2.16 -15.87 -5.44
C LEU A 302 -2.56 -16.81 -6.58
N LYS A 303 -3.07 -18.01 -6.27
CA LYS A 303 -3.64 -18.95 -7.25
C LYS A 303 -5.16 -18.72 -7.41
N SER A 304 -5.85 -18.42 -6.31
CA SER A 304 -7.28 -18.16 -6.32
C SER A 304 -7.63 -16.88 -7.10
N SER A 305 -8.90 -16.77 -7.48
CA SER A 305 -9.41 -15.57 -8.12
C SER A 305 -9.52 -14.40 -7.14
N LEU A 306 -8.83 -13.31 -7.43
CA LEU A 306 -8.98 -12.04 -6.72
C LEU A 306 -10.41 -11.49 -6.85
N VAL A 307 -11.02 -11.63 -8.03
CA VAL A 307 -12.35 -11.11 -8.32
C VAL A 307 -13.40 -11.84 -7.49
N GLN A 308 -13.32 -13.18 -7.40
CA GLN A 308 -14.26 -13.95 -6.57
C GLN A 308 -14.07 -13.64 -5.09
N LEU A 309 -12.84 -13.44 -4.63
CA LEU A 309 -12.54 -13.02 -3.26
C LEU A 309 -13.22 -11.68 -2.92
N CYS A 310 -13.09 -10.67 -3.80
CA CYS A 310 -13.74 -9.38 -3.61
C CYS A 310 -15.27 -9.48 -3.65
N LEU A 311 -15.82 -10.30 -4.55
CA LEU A 311 -17.27 -10.52 -4.65
C LEU A 311 -17.84 -11.28 -3.45
N SER A 312 -17.11 -12.26 -2.90
CA SER A 312 -17.50 -12.97 -1.68
C SER A 312 -17.52 -12.01 -0.48
N ALA A 313 -16.55 -11.11 -0.39
CA ALA A 313 -16.54 -10.07 0.66
C ALA A 313 -17.75 -9.14 0.53
N LEU A 314 -18.07 -8.68 -0.68
CA LEU A 314 -19.24 -7.82 -0.94
C LEU A 314 -20.58 -8.51 -0.59
N LYS A 315 -20.64 -9.83 -0.68
CA LYS A 315 -21.82 -10.65 -0.33
C LYS A 315 -21.85 -11.11 1.13
N ASP A 316 -20.81 -10.78 1.90
CA ASP A 316 -20.63 -11.25 3.27
C ASP A 316 -20.44 -12.79 3.38
N GLU A 317 -19.76 -13.37 2.40
CA GLU A 317 -19.55 -14.81 2.24
C GLU A 317 -18.08 -15.24 2.45
N LEU A 318 -17.26 -14.44 3.17
CA LEU A 318 -15.84 -14.74 3.38
C LEU A 318 -15.58 -16.04 4.15
N ASP A 319 -16.46 -16.44 5.06
CA ASP A 319 -16.29 -17.68 5.86
C ASP A 319 -16.27 -18.95 5.00
N SER A 320 -16.92 -18.92 3.84
CA SER A 320 -16.94 -20.03 2.90
C SER A 320 -15.85 -19.94 1.84
N HIS A 321 -15.06 -18.84 1.83
CA HIS A 321 -14.03 -18.61 0.82
C HIS A 321 -12.68 -19.11 1.30
N THR A 322 -12.06 -19.97 0.51
CA THR A 322 -10.67 -20.42 0.73
C THR A 322 -9.74 -19.76 -0.28
N ILE A 323 -8.58 -19.31 0.19
CA ILE A 323 -7.57 -18.73 -0.68
C ILE A 323 -6.46 -19.78 -0.89
N ASP A 324 -6.18 -20.07 -2.16
CA ASP A 324 -5.08 -20.96 -2.55
C ASP A 324 -3.87 -20.11 -2.98
N TRP A 325 -2.72 -20.47 -2.42
CA TRP A 325 -1.44 -19.80 -2.64
C TRP A 325 -0.43 -20.79 -3.25
N THR A 326 0.54 -20.27 -4.00
CA THR A 326 1.73 -21.08 -4.33
C THR A 326 2.63 -21.21 -3.11
N ASP A 327 3.31 -22.36 -2.99
CA ASP A 327 4.33 -22.57 -1.97
C ASP A 327 5.63 -21.79 -2.24
N LYS A 328 5.76 -21.24 -3.47
CA LYS A 328 6.91 -20.41 -3.85
C LYS A 328 6.95 -19.13 -3.04
N HIS A 329 8.17 -18.64 -2.78
CA HIS A 329 8.43 -17.32 -2.26
C HIS A 329 8.39 -16.29 -3.38
N SER A 330 8.20 -15.03 -3.03
CA SER A 330 8.26 -13.93 -4.00
C SER A 330 9.10 -12.76 -3.51
N CYS A 331 9.71 -12.06 -4.44
CA CYS A 331 10.45 -10.82 -4.20
C CYS A 331 10.11 -9.81 -5.30
N GLY A 332 9.80 -8.58 -4.89
CA GLY A 332 9.57 -7.45 -5.78
C GLY A 332 10.60 -6.35 -5.52
N VAL A 333 11.35 -5.95 -6.53
CA VAL A 333 12.37 -4.90 -6.48
C VAL A 333 11.85 -3.68 -7.22
N VAL A 334 11.77 -2.54 -6.53
CA VAL A 334 11.34 -1.29 -7.14
C VAL A 334 12.51 -0.64 -7.86
N ILE A 335 12.26 -0.23 -9.11
CA ILE A 335 13.16 0.59 -9.91
C ILE A 335 12.60 2.01 -9.90
N ALA A 336 13.40 2.97 -9.43
CA ALA A 336 13.00 4.35 -9.24
C ALA A 336 13.81 5.32 -10.11
N SER A 337 13.27 6.51 -10.33
CA SER A 337 13.95 7.63 -10.97
C SER A 337 14.92 8.30 -10.01
N ASN A 338 16.10 8.67 -10.50
CA ASN A 338 17.09 9.42 -9.73
C ASN A 338 16.47 10.66 -9.07
N GLY A 339 16.81 10.89 -7.80
CA GLY A 339 16.26 11.95 -6.97
C GLY A 339 15.05 11.53 -6.13
N TYR A 340 14.37 10.41 -6.43
CA TYR A 340 13.29 9.88 -5.59
C TYR A 340 13.81 9.54 -4.17
N PRO A 341 13.09 9.84 -3.07
CA PRO A 341 11.71 10.33 -2.96
C PRO A 341 11.53 11.86 -3.05
N GLU A 342 12.58 12.62 -3.27
CA GLU A 342 12.51 14.08 -3.45
C GLU A 342 12.14 14.45 -4.90
N ALA A 343 12.72 15.50 -5.46
CA ALA A 343 12.49 15.91 -6.84
C ALA A 343 13.18 14.95 -7.82
N TYR A 344 12.44 14.48 -8.80
CA TYR A 344 12.95 13.58 -9.85
C TYR A 344 12.51 14.05 -11.24
N GLU A 345 13.29 13.66 -12.25
CA GLU A 345 12.95 13.92 -13.65
C GLU A 345 12.00 12.83 -14.20
N SER A 346 11.15 13.24 -15.14
CA SER A 346 10.21 12.38 -15.86
C SER A 346 10.48 12.40 -17.35
N ASN A 347 9.68 11.63 -18.11
CA ASN A 347 9.74 11.52 -19.58
C ASN A 347 11.05 10.94 -20.11
N LYS A 348 11.75 10.14 -19.30
CA LYS A 348 12.90 9.36 -19.79
C LYS A 348 12.39 8.14 -20.54
N GLU A 349 12.90 7.91 -21.76
CA GLU A 349 12.56 6.73 -22.57
C GLU A 349 13.04 5.47 -21.85
N VAL A 350 12.20 4.44 -21.85
CA VAL A 350 12.48 3.15 -21.21
C VAL A 350 12.80 2.11 -22.26
N SER A 351 13.88 1.37 -22.05
CA SER A 351 14.24 0.18 -22.82
C SER A 351 14.02 -1.06 -21.95
N ILE A 352 13.27 -2.04 -22.45
CA ILE A 352 13.01 -3.33 -21.82
C ILE A 352 13.50 -4.41 -22.77
N GLN A 353 14.47 -5.22 -22.32
CA GLN A 353 14.96 -6.36 -23.08
C GLN A 353 14.02 -7.56 -22.87
N ASP A 354 14.01 -8.49 -23.82
CA ASP A 354 13.24 -9.73 -23.71
C ASP A 354 13.66 -10.54 -22.47
N TYR A 355 12.68 -11.13 -21.81
CA TYR A 355 12.85 -11.99 -20.64
C TYR A 355 11.82 -13.13 -20.65
N ASP A 356 12.18 -14.25 -20.00
CA ASP A 356 11.25 -15.36 -19.75
C ASP A 356 10.31 -14.94 -18.60
N ASP A 357 9.01 -14.98 -18.82
CA ASP A 357 7.97 -14.54 -17.89
C ASP A 357 7.33 -15.67 -17.06
N SER A 358 7.85 -16.91 -17.14
CA SER A 358 7.27 -18.07 -16.46
C SER A 358 7.18 -17.93 -14.93
N ASP A 359 8.18 -17.30 -14.31
CA ASP A 359 8.28 -17.09 -12.86
C ASP A 359 8.46 -15.59 -12.51
N VAL A 360 8.41 -14.69 -13.49
CA VAL A 360 8.66 -13.27 -13.26
C VAL A 360 7.56 -12.40 -13.89
N LYS A 361 7.35 -11.22 -13.32
CA LYS A 361 6.44 -10.22 -13.88
C LYS A 361 6.97 -8.83 -13.61
N LEU A 362 7.03 -8.01 -14.66
CA LEU A 362 7.34 -6.60 -14.56
C LEU A 362 6.04 -5.81 -14.39
N PHE A 363 5.84 -5.25 -13.21
CA PHE A 363 4.73 -4.34 -12.97
C PHE A 363 5.17 -2.90 -13.19
N HIS A 364 4.44 -2.18 -14.04
CA HIS A 364 4.63 -0.77 -14.26
C HIS A 364 3.95 0.05 -13.17
N ALA A 365 4.59 1.12 -12.73
CA ALA A 365 4.04 2.12 -11.82
C ALA A 365 4.05 3.49 -12.50
N GLY A 366 5.03 4.34 -12.24
CA GLY A 366 5.15 5.65 -12.84
C GLY A 366 5.61 5.61 -14.30
N THR A 367 4.78 5.09 -15.18
CA THR A 367 5.04 5.02 -16.63
C THR A 367 3.84 5.50 -17.44
N LYS A 368 4.07 6.01 -18.63
CA LYS A 368 3.04 6.34 -19.62
C LYS A 368 3.54 6.02 -21.03
N ILE A 369 2.61 5.91 -21.98
CA ILE A 369 2.93 5.84 -23.40
C ILE A 369 2.96 7.26 -23.95
N GLN A 370 4.04 7.60 -24.63
CA GLN A 370 4.21 8.87 -25.35
C GLN A 370 4.97 8.61 -26.65
N ASP A 371 4.39 9.03 -27.78
CA ASP A 371 4.95 8.82 -29.12
C ASP A 371 5.30 7.33 -29.38
N ASP A 372 4.36 6.43 -29.03
CA ASP A 372 4.47 4.97 -29.11
C ASP A 372 5.61 4.35 -28.27
N LYS A 373 6.21 5.12 -27.37
CA LYS A 373 7.27 4.67 -26.47
C LYS A 373 6.80 4.69 -25.01
N VAL A 374 7.35 3.78 -24.22
CA VAL A 374 7.21 3.83 -22.78
C VAL A 374 8.17 4.87 -22.21
N VAL A 375 7.65 5.81 -21.43
CA VAL A 375 8.47 6.82 -20.75
C VAL A 375 8.12 6.86 -19.27
N THR A 376 9.08 7.33 -18.44
CA THR A 376 8.86 7.52 -17.00
C THR A 376 7.88 8.67 -16.74
N SER A 377 7.03 8.54 -15.73
CA SER A 377 6.06 9.56 -15.31
C SER A 377 5.93 9.68 -13.78
N GLY A 378 6.75 8.94 -13.02
CA GLY A 378 6.70 8.94 -11.56
C GLY A 378 8.05 8.60 -10.93
N GLY A 379 8.14 8.70 -9.59
CA GLY A 379 9.35 8.41 -8.84
C GLY A 379 9.65 6.91 -8.78
N ARG A 380 8.68 6.07 -8.37
CA ARG A 380 8.74 4.61 -8.54
C ARG A 380 8.21 4.28 -9.92
N VAL A 381 9.03 3.65 -10.76
CA VAL A 381 8.74 3.46 -12.18
C VAL A 381 8.28 2.04 -12.47
N PHE A 382 8.97 1.05 -11.91
CA PHE A 382 8.65 -0.37 -12.06
C PHE A 382 8.78 -1.10 -10.72
N CYS A 383 8.15 -2.28 -10.67
CA CYS A 383 8.45 -3.32 -9.70
C CYS A 383 8.76 -4.63 -10.46
N ALA A 384 10.02 -5.02 -10.46
CA ALA A 384 10.47 -6.29 -11.00
C ALA A 384 10.20 -7.39 -9.97
N THR A 385 9.22 -8.26 -10.26
CA THR A 385 8.70 -9.24 -9.29
C THR A 385 8.96 -10.65 -9.78
N ALA A 386 9.39 -11.53 -8.88
CA ALA A 386 9.69 -12.91 -9.22
C ALA A 386 9.21 -13.91 -8.16
N LEU A 387 8.88 -15.13 -8.62
CA LEU A 387 8.69 -16.33 -7.81
C LEU A 387 9.98 -17.15 -7.75
N GLY A 388 10.27 -17.73 -6.59
CA GLY A 388 11.41 -18.64 -6.39
C GLY A 388 11.05 -19.79 -5.48
N THR A 389 11.85 -20.87 -5.52
CA THR A 389 11.71 -22.02 -4.61
C THR A 389 11.93 -21.61 -3.16
N ASP A 390 12.74 -20.59 -2.94
CA ASP A 390 12.95 -19.88 -1.69
C ASP A 390 13.11 -18.38 -1.95
N LEU A 391 13.27 -17.58 -0.90
CA LEU A 391 13.40 -16.13 -1.05
C LEU A 391 14.69 -15.73 -1.79
N LYS A 392 15.77 -16.47 -1.62
CA LYS A 392 17.06 -16.21 -2.29
C LYS A 392 16.95 -16.42 -3.81
N ASP A 393 16.25 -17.48 -4.23
CA ASP A 393 15.96 -17.73 -5.65
C ASP A 393 15.02 -16.66 -6.23
N ALA A 394 13.97 -16.30 -5.50
CA ALA A 394 13.06 -15.21 -5.89
C ALA A 394 13.81 -13.86 -6.03
N GLN A 395 14.65 -13.51 -5.06
CA GLN A 395 15.50 -12.31 -5.10
C GLN A 395 16.40 -12.30 -6.33
N LYS A 396 17.13 -13.39 -6.58
CA LYS A 396 18.02 -13.53 -7.74
C LYS A 396 17.29 -13.32 -9.05
N LYS A 397 16.11 -13.94 -9.22
CA LYS A 397 15.29 -13.79 -10.43
C LYS A 397 14.76 -12.36 -10.59
N ALA A 398 14.34 -11.72 -9.49
CA ALA A 398 13.89 -10.33 -9.52
C ALA A 398 15.01 -9.38 -9.97
N TYR A 399 16.24 -9.54 -9.46
CA TYR A 399 17.38 -8.72 -9.92
C TYR A 399 17.80 -9.04 -11.36
N ASN A 400 17.72 -10.29 -11.81
CA ASN A 400 17.93 -10.62 -13.21
C ASN A 400 16.92 -9.89 -14.12
N LEU A 401 15.67 -9.70 -13.66
CA LEU A 401 14.68 -8.90 -14.38
C LEU A 401 15.01 -7.41 -14.30
N VAL A 402 15.48 -6.89 -13.16
CA VAL A 402 15.95 -5.49 -13.04
C VAL A 402 17.01 -5.16 -14.10
N ASP A 403 17.96 -6.07 -14.33
CA ASP A 403 19.05 -5.88 -15.30
C ASP A 403 18.57 -5.81 -16.77
N LYS A 404 17.30 -6.18 -17.03
CA LYS A 404 16.66 -6.05 -18.35
C LYS A 404 16.02 -4.70 -18.60
N ILE A 405 15.91 -3.85 -17.59
CA ILE A 405 15.21 -2.58 -17.67
C ILE A 405 16.24 -1.44 -17.57
N ASN A 406 16.18 -0.53 -18.52
CA ASN A 406 17.07 0.63 -18.52
C ASN A 406 16.35 1.91 -18.92
N PHE A 407 16.60 2.97 -18.18
CA PHE A 407 16.28 4.36 -18.51
C PHE A 407 17.27 5.29 -17.79
N GLU A 408 17.44 6.48 -18.29
CA GLU A 408 18.39 7.45 -17.73
C GLU A 408 18.01 7.79 -16.28
N GLY A 409 18.96 7.59 -15.36
CA GLY A 409 18.77 7.83 -13.92
C GLY A 409 18.01 6.72 -13.19
N ALA A 410 17.89 5.52 -13.77
CA ALA A 410 17.30 4.37 -13.09
C ALA A 410 18.17 3.95 -11.89
N PHE A 411 17.54 3.70 -10.73
CA PHE A 411 18.20 3.09 -9.59
C PHE A 411 17.28 2.16 -8.82
N CYS A 412 17.84 1.23 -8.08
CA CYS A 412 17.14 0.36 -7.13
C CYS A 412 18.07 0.06 -5.96
N ARG A 413 17.52 -0.38 -4.83
CA ARG A 413 18.28 -1.00 -3.74
C ARG A 413 18.77 -2.38 -4.18
N LYS A 414 19.96 -2.79 -3.73
CA LYS A 414 20.56 -4.11 -4.06
C LYS A 414 20.34 -5.16 -2.96
N ASP A 415 19.71 -4.78 -1.87
CA ASP A 415 19.54 -5.60 -0.66
C ASP A 415 18.08 -6.00 -0.37
N ILE A 416 17.14 -5.80 -1.31
CA ILE A 416 15.72 -6.15 -1.10
C ILE A 416 15.60 -7.64 -0.76
N GLY A 417 14.93 -7.96 0.34
CA GLY A 417 14.76 -9.33 0.84
C GLY A 417 15.82 -9.79 1.83
N TYR A 418 16.85 -9.00 2.12
CA TYR A 418 17.97 -9.41 2.98
C TYR A 418 17.52 -9.86 4.38
N LYS A 419 16.47 -9.26 4.95
CA LYS A 419 15.93 -9.61 6.28
C LYS A 419 15.35 -11.04 6.32
N GLY A 420 14.79 -11.50 5.21
CA GLY A 420 14.20 -12.82 5.11
C GLY A 420 15.15 -13.93 4.63
N ILE A 421 16.36 -13.58 4.17
CA ILE A 421 17.38 -14.53 3.71
C ILE A 421 18.35 -14.79 4.88
N LYS A 422 18.25 -15.94 5.47
CA LYS A 422 19.15 -16.40 6.55
C LYS A 422 20.28 -17.24 5.98
#